data_6a1b0172fdfc7fe6f5bdeca8c4c2a035
#
_entry.id   6a1b0172fdfc7fe6f5bdeca8c4c2a035
#
_cell.length_a   1.000
_cell.length_b   1.000
_cell.length_c   1.000
_cell.angle_alpha   90.00
_cell.angle_beta   90.00
_cell.angle_gamma   90.00
#
_symmetry.space_group_name_H-M   'P 1'
#
loop_
_entity.id
_entity.type
_entity.pdbx_description
1 polymer ?
#
loop_
_entity_poly.entity_id
_entity_poly.type
_entity_poly.pdbx_seq_one_letter_code
_entity_poly.pdbx_strand_id
1 'polypeptide(L)'
;MLYTRQVRETVDFYVTNLGFTCIGYDEDWGWATVSRDDIEIMFALPVDNASFTVPKFTGSFYIRTDKVDLLWSELKDRAVICYPIEDFNYGMREFGVFDYNGYLLQFGMPIE
;
A
#
# COMPACT_ATOMS: atom_id res chain seq x y z
N MET A 1 -11.10 -0.71 1.92
CA MET A 1 -11.12 0.70 1.49
C MET A 1 -10.41 1.55 2.53
N LEU A 2 -9.48 2.37 2.09
CA LEU A 2 -8.69 3.22 2.95
C LEU A 2 -9.14 4.67 2.78
N TYR A 3 -9.31 5.38 3.89
CA TYR A 3 -9.73 6.78 3.82
C TYR A 3 -8.51 7.70 3.72
N THR A 4 -8.62 8.69 2.87
CA THR A 4 -7.62 9.74 2.72
C THR A 4 -8.30 11.00 2.18
N ARG A 5 -7.79 12.16 2.56
CA ARG A 5 -8.25 13.42 1.97
C ARG A 5 -7.53 13.73 0.65
N GLN A 6 -6.52 12.95 0.32
CA GLN A 6 -5.65 13.20 -0.83
C GLN A 6 -5.72 12.00 -1.78
N VAL A 7 -6.91 11.75 -2.35
CA VAL A 7 -7.14 10.58 -3.20
C VAL A 7 -6.22 10.60 -4.42
N ARG A 8 -6.13 11.73 -5.11
CA ARG A 8 -5.32 11.82 -6.32
C ARG A 8 -3.84 11.58 -6.04
N GLU A 9 -3.32 12.25 -5.03
CA GLU A 9 -1.91 12.11 -4.65
C GLU A 9 -1.60 10.69 -4.21
N THR A 10 -2.56 10.05 -3.53
CA THR A 10 -2.40 8.65 -3.11
C THR A 10 -2.32 7.73 -4.33
N VAL A 11 -3.22 7.92 -5.30
CA VAL A 11 -3.19 7.15 -6.55
C VAL A 11 -1.85 7.33 -7.26
N ASP A 12 -1.39 8.57 -7.39
CA ASP A 12 -0.13 8.86 -8.07
C ASP A 12 1.03 8.16 -7.39
N PHE A 13 1.04 8.12 -6.06
CA PHE A 13 2.08 7.43 -5.30
C PHE A 13 2.06 5.93 -5.58
N TYR A 14 0.88 5.32 -5.54
CA TYR A 14 0.78 3.87 -5.79
C TYR A 14 1.19 3.53 -7.22
N VAL A 15 0.81 4.33 -8.19
CA VAL A 15 1.17 4.08 -9.59
C VAL A 15 2.66 4.31 -9.81
N THR A 16 3.19 5.43 -9.35
CA THR A 16 4.57 5.83 -9.64
C THR A 16 5.58 5.08 -8.77
N ASN A 17 5.29 4.91 -7.49
CA ASN A 17 6.25 4.39 -6.53
C ASN A 17 6.08 2.90 -6.24
N LEU A 18 4.85 2.40 -6.22
CA LEU A 18 4.58 1.01 -5.86
C LEU A 18 4.22 0.12 -7.06
N GLY A 19 4.15 0.69 -8.25
CA GLY A 19 3.92 -0.10 -9.46
C GLY A 19 2.50 -0.59 -9.66
N PHE A 20 1.53 0.04 -9.02
CA PHE A 20 0.12 -0.27 -9.21
C PHE A 20 -0.42 0.41 -10.46
N THR A 21 -1.57 -0.06 -10.92
CA THR A 21 -2.32 0.54 -12.03
C THR A 21 -3.61 1.10 -11.49
N CYS A 22 -3.94 2.34 -11.85
CA CYS A 22 -5.24 2.91 -11.50
C CYS A 22 -6.30 2.33 -12.43
N ILE A 23 -7.26 1.59 -11.86
CA ILE A 23 -8.33 0.97 -12.63
C ILE A 23 -9.67 1.65 -12.47
N GLY A 24 -9.76 2.64 -11.57
CA GLY A 24 -10.96 3.44 -11.40
C GLY A 24 -10.64 4.71 -10.63
N TYR A 25 -11.25 5.82 -11.05
CA TYR A 25 -11.05 7.09 -10.39
C TYR A 25 -12.25 7.98 -10.65
N ASP A 26 -12.79 8.58 -9.60
CA ASP A 26 -13.91 9.52 -9.71
C ASP A 26 -13.60 10.72 -8.84
N GLU A 27 -13.29 11.84 -9.46
CA GLU A 27 -12.90 13.05 -8.76
C GLU A 27 -14.09 13.67 -8.00
N ASP A 28 -15.27 13.59 -8.58
CA ASP A 28 -16.47 14.20 -7.96
C ASP A 28 -16.89 13.46 -6.69
N TRP A 29 -16.85 12.14 -6.74
CA TRP A 29 -17.21 11.30 -5.58
C TRP A 29 -16.03 11.05 -4.66
N GLY A 30 -14.81 11.35 -5.13
CA GLY A 30 -13.62 11.23 -4.29
C GLY A 30 -13.24 9.80 -3.97
N TRP A 31 -13.17 8.94 -4.98
CA TRP A 31 -12.71 7.57 -4.76
C TRP A 31 -11.82 7.11 -5.92
N ALA A 32 -11.03 6.10 -5.64
CA ALA A 32 -10.19 5.48 -6.67
C ALA A 32 -9.91 4.04 -6.29
N THR A 33 -9.57 3.24 -7.29
CA THR A 33 -9.13 1.86 -7.10
C THR A 33 -7.83 1.66 -7.87
N VAL A 34 -6.85 1.07 -7.21
CA VAL A 34 -5.59 0.69 -7.83
C VAL A 34 -5.42 -0.81 -7.72
N SER A 35 -4.74 -1.41 -8.68
CA SER A 35 -4.49 -2.85 -8.65
C SER A 35 -3.07 -3.17 -9.06
N ARG A 36 -2.56 -4.26 -8.52
CA ARG A 36 -1.29 -4.85 -8.92
C ARG A 36 -1.40 -6.36 -8.70
N ASP A 37 -1.14 -7.16 -9.74
CA ASP A 37 -1.34 -8.60 -9.70
C ASP A 37 -2.78 -8.90 -9.27
N ASP A 38 -2.99 -9.66 -8.21
CA ASP A 38 -4.32 -9.97 -7.71
C ASP A 38 -4.76 -9.07 -6.56
N ILE A 39 -4.04 -7.96 -6.33
CA ILE A 39 -4.31 -7.05 -5.23
C ILE A 39 -5.10 -5.85 -5.74
N GLU A 40 -6.18 -5.51 -5.06
CA GLU A 40 -6.92 -4.27 -5.32
C GLU A 40 -7.06 -3.50 -4.03
N ILE A 41 -6.80 -2.20 -4.10
CA ILE A 41 -6.95 -1.31 -2.95
C ILE A 41 -7.81 -0.13 -3.39
N MET A 42 -8.83 0.18 -2.60
CA MET A 42 -9.70 1.33 -2.84
C MET A 42 -9.39 2.44 -1.85
N PHE A 43 -9.41 3.65 -2.34
CA PHE A 43 -9.25 4.86 -1.53
C PHE A 43 -10.48 5.73 -1.69
N ALA A 44 -10.87 6.41 -0.61
CA ALA A 44 -12.02 7.30 -0.64
C ALA A 44 -11.84 8.44 0.36
N LEU A 45 -12.54 9.54 0.09
CA LEU A 45 -12.64 10.61 1.07
C LEU A 45 -13.42 10.10 2.29
N PRO A 46 -13.06 10.56 3.51
CA PRO A 46 -13.79 10.14 4.69
C PRO A 46 -15.27 10.51 4.61
N VAL A 47 -16.14 9.57 4.97
CA VAL A 47 -17.57 9.79 4.91
C VAL A 47 -18.01 10.83 5.95
N ASP A 48 -17.52 10.68 7.18
CA ASP A 48 -17.74 11.64 8.26
C ASP A 48 -16.39 12.28 8.54
N ASN A 49 -16.13 13.37 7.86
CA ASN A 49 -14.79 13.95 7.86
C ASN A 49 -14.56 14.99 8.93
N ALA A 50 -15.52 15.23 9.81
CA ALA A 50 -15.40 16.29 10.81
C ALA A 50 -14.22 16.05 11.77
N SER A 51 -13.93 14.79 12.10
CA SER A 51 -12.87 14.44 13.01
C SER A 51 -11.67 13.78 12.33
N PHE A 52 -11.73 13.58 11.01
CA PHE A 52 -10.63 12.94 10.29
C PHE A 52 -9.57 13.98 9.95
N THR A 53 -8.39 13.85 10.53
CA THR A 53 -7.26 14.77 10.24
C THR A 53 -6.13 14.05 9.51
N VAL A 54 -5.78 12.84 9.96
CA VAL A 54 -4.76 12.00 9.33
C VAL A 54 -5.27 10.57 9.31
N PRO A 55 -4.80 9.75 8.36
CA PRO A 55 -5.15 8.34 8.36
C PRO A 55 -4.71 7.66 9.65
N LYS A 56 -5.61 6.85 10.21
CA LYS A 56 -5.35 6.11 11.44
C LYS A 56 -5.69 4.65 11.22
N PHE A 57 -4.72 3.79 11.44
CA PHE A 57 -4.91 2.36 11.34
C PHE A 57 -3.99 1.69 12.34
N THR A 58 -4.56 0.92 13.25
CA THR A 58 -3.79 0.37 14.37
C THR A 58 -3.09 -0.93 14.01
N GLY A 59 -3.22 -1.39 12.78
CA GLY A 59 -2.56 -2.59 12.31
C GLY A 59 -1.76 -2.31 11.05
N SER A 60 -1.62 -3.35 10.25
CA SER A 60 -0.93 -3.28 8.97
C SER A 60 -1.63 -4.17 7.96
N PHE A 61 -1.29 -4.01 6.70
CA PHE A 61 -1.82 -4.88 5.65
C PHE A 61 -0.72 -5.86 5.26
N TYR A 62 -0.98 -7.14 5.46
CA TYR A 62 -0.03 -8.18 5.10
C TYR A 62 -0.44 -8.78 3.77
N ILE A 63 0.40 -8.57 2.77
CA ILE A 63 0.13 -9.00 1.42
C ILE A 63 1.02 -10.18 1.10
N ARG A 64 0.39 -11.33 0.88
CA ARG A 64 1.12 -12.54 0.55
C ARG A 64 1.36 -12.58 -0.95
N THR A 65 2.60 -12.81 -1.33
CA THR A 65 2.99 -12.82 -2.74
C THR A 65 4.11 -13.83 -2.95
N ASP A 66 4.18 -14.40 -4.13
CA ASP A 66 5.30 -15.28 -4.50
C ASP A 66 6.43 -14.52 -5.20
N LYS A 67 6.35 -13.19 -5.23
CA LYS A 67 7.30 -12.33 -5.95
C LYS A 67 7.97 -11.33 -5.01
N VAL A 68 8.23 -11.72 -3.76
CA VAL A 68 8.72 -10.79 -2.75
C VAL A 68 10.07 -10.18 -3.14
N ASP A 69 10.97 -10.97 -3.72
CA ASP A 69 12.30 -10.47 -4.13
C ASP A 69 12.17 -9.45 -5.26
N LEU A 70 11.31 -9.73 -6.24
CA LEU A 70 11.08 -8.82 -7.34
C LEU A 70 10.48 -7.50 -6.84
N LEU A 71 9.47 -7.59 -5.98
CA LEU A 71 8.85 -6.41 -5.40
C LEU A 71 9.85 -5.60 -4.59
N TRP A 72 10.69 -6.25 -3.80
CA TRP A 72 11.71 -5.56 -3.04
C TRP A 72 12.66 -4.79 -3.96
N SER A 73 13.13 -5.42 -5.02
CA SER A 73 14.06 -4.75 -5.94
C SER A 73 13.41 -3.57 -6.66
N GLU A 74 12.10 -3.62 -6.88
CA GLU A 74 11.38 -2.50 -7.49
C GLU A 74 11.08 -1.38 -6.51
N LEU A 75 10.74 -1.71 -5.26
CA LEU A 75 10.22 -0.73 -4.32
C LEU A 75 11.27 -0.13 -3.39
N LYS A 76 12.40 -0.77 -3.21
CA LYS A 76 13.40 -0.35 -2.21
C LYS A 76 13.90 1.08 -2.42
N ASP A 77 13.93 1.56 -3.65
CA ASP A 77 14.39 2.91 -3.97
C ASP A 77 13.25 3.89 -4.23
N ARG A 78 12.00 3.44 -4.16
CA ARG A 78 10.84 4.25 -4.51
C ARG A 78 9.87 4.48 -3.36
N ALA A 79 9.96 3.66 -2.33
CA ALA A 79 9.02 3.72 -1.22
C ALA A 79 9.75 4.05 0.07
N VAL A 80 8.99 4.51 1.06
CA VAL A 80 9.52 4.72 2.41
C VAL A 80 9.57 3.37 3.08
N ILE A 81 10.75 2.87 3.36
CA ILE A 81 10.96 1.53 3.91
C ILE A 81 10.73 1.53 5.41
N CYS A 82 9.84 0.66 5.88
CA CYS A 82 9.64 0.44 7.30
C CYS A 82 10.72 -0.52 7.82
N TYR A 83 10.92 -1.64 7.13
CA TYR A 83 12.01 -2.57 7.40
C TYR A 83 12.42 -3.28 6.12
N PRO A 84 13.71 -3.57 5.97
CA PRO A 84 14.21 -4.17 4.74
C PRO A 84 13.85 -5.65 4.65
N ILE A 85 14.02 -6.21 3.45
CA ILE A 85 13.73 -7.62 3.23
C ILE A 85 14.68 -8.49 4.05
N GLU A 86 14.12 -9.47 4.74
CA GLU A 86 14.84 -10.43 5.56
C GLU A 86 14.08 -11.73 5.64
N ASP A 87 14.80 -12.79 6.00
CA ASP A 87 14.20 -14.06 6.36
C ASP A 87 13.97 -14.06 7.86
N PHE A 88 12.71 -14.02 8.28
CA PHE A 88 12.37 -13.93 9.69
C PHE A 88 12.23 -15.31 10.32
N ASN A 89 12.40 -15.37 11.64
CA ASN A 89 12.43 -16.64 12.35
C ASN A 89 11.08 -17.35 12.42
N TYR A 90 10.01 -16.68 12.01
CA TYR A 90 8.68 -17.33 11.91
C TYR A 90 8.41 -17.91 10.52
N GLY A 91 9.43 -18.02 9.70
CA GLY A 91 9.33 -18.73 8.42
C GLY A 91 8.87 -17.91 7.24
N MET A 92 8.97 -16.60 7.32
CA MET A 92 8.56 -15.71 6.23
C MET A 92 9.72 -14.85 5.77
N ARG A 93 9.83 -14.69 4.46
CA ARG A 93 10.71 -13.70 3.85
C ARG A 93 9.84 -12.50 3.50
N GLU A 94 10.12 -11.34 4.11
CA GLU A 94 9.23 -10.20 3.96
C GLU A 94 9.94 -8.88 4.13
N PHE A 95 9.28 -7.80 3.68
CA PHE A 95 9.68 -6.43 3.93
C PHE A 95 8.43 -5.58 4.14
N GLY A 96 8.62 -4.37 4.66
CA GLY A 96 7.51 -3.47 4.90
C GLY A 96 7.79 -2.06 4.41
N VAL A 97 6.77 -1.43 3.84
CA VAL A 97 6.86 -0.05 3.35
C VAL A 97 5.67 0.74 3.87
N PHE A 98 5.85 2.05 4.02
CA PHE A 98 4.75 2.94 4.30
C PHE A 98 4.23 3.53 2.98
N ASP A 99 2.92 3.64 2.86
CA ASP A 99 2.34 4.31 1.70
C ASP A 99 2.32 5.83 1.91
N TYR A 100 1.72 6.54 0.95
CA TYR A 100 1.64 8.01 0.97
C TYR A 100 0.98 8.54 2.25
N ASN A 101 0.03 7.79 2.80
CA ASN A 101 -0.74 8.20 3.97
C ASN A 101 -0.21 7.62 5.29
N GLY A 102 0.88 6.88 5.24
CA GLY A 102 1.44 6.24 6.42
C GLY A 102 0.87 4.88 6.76
N TYR A 103 0.05 4.29 5.88
CA TYR A 103 -0.39 2.92 6.08
C TYR A 103 0.78 1.97 5.84
N LEU A 104 0.91 0.98 6.72
CA LEU A 104 1.98 -0.02 6.60
C LEU A 104 1.54 -1.17 5.71
N LEU A 105 2.29 -1.38 4.64
CA LEU A 105 2.09 -2.50 3.72
C LEU A 105 3.25 -3.47 3.90
N GLN A 106 2.94 -4.72 4.22
CA GLN A 106 3.93 -5.76 4.37
C GLN A 106 3.76 -6.76 3.23
N PHE A 107 4.86 -7.12 2.60
CA PHE A 107 4.86 -8.09 1.52
C PHE A 107 5.70 -9.28 1.95
N GLY A 108 5.15 -10.49 1.83
CA GLY A 108 5.85 -11.65 2.32
C GLY A 108 5.50 -12.94 1.60
N MET A 109 6.39 -13.92 1.75
CA MET A 109 6.20 -15.27 1.24
C MET A 109 6.84 -16.26 2.19
N PRO A 110 6.33 -17.51 2.25
CA PRO A 110 6.97 -18.55 3.07
C PRO A 110 8.36 -18.85 2.57
N ILE A 111 9.27 -19.11 3.51
CA ILE A 111 10.59 -19.61 3.21
C ILE A 111 10.49 -21.14 3.09
N GLU A 112 11.09 -21.66 2.05
CA GLU A 112 11.09 -23.11 1.81
C GLU A 112 12.22 -23.82 2.52
#